data_98cda68e44622f5a16bf3f91f12f0775
#
_entry.id   98cda68e44622f5a16bf3f91f12f0775
#
_cell.length_a   1.000
_cell.length_b   1.000
_cell.length_c   1.000
_cell.angle_alpha   90.00
_cell.angle_beta   90.00
_cell.angle_gamma   90.00
#
_symmetry.space_group_name_H-M   'P 1'
#
loop_
_entity.id
_entity.type
_entity.pdbx_description
1 polymer ?
#
loop_
_entity_poly.entity_id
_entity_poly.type
_entity_poly.pdbx_seq_one_letter_code
_entity_poly.pdbx_strand_id
1 'polypeptide(L)'
;MARTVNDMFKAEKIKWLEDARATARHILKHQKFITIEDVLKQKPLPKFLHHNTIGGVFRTLDFECVGWGRSTRLEMNGRYIRRWKLRDK
;
A
#
# COMPACT_ATOMS: atom_id res chain seq x y z
N MET A 1 3.31 7.56 31.43
CA MET A 1 4.24 8.31 30.57
C MET A 1 3.50 8.92 29.40
N ALA A 2 3.80 10.18 29.11
CA ALA A 2 3.22 10.81 27.93
C ALA A 2 3.81 10.20 26.66
N ARG A 3 2.95 9.93 25.67
CA ARG A 3 3.43 9.45 24.37
C ARG A 3 4.13 10.59 23.64
N THR A 4 5.23 10.28 22.98
CA THR A 4 5.86 11.25 22.08
C THR A 4 5.06 11.37 20.80
N VAL A 5 5.27 12.45 20.06
CA VAL A 5 4.63 12.65 18.76
C VAL A 5 4.98 11.50 17.80
N ASN A 6 6.22 11.03 17.86
CA ASN A 6 6.66 9.90 17.02
C ASN A 6 5.89 8.61 17.32
N ASP A 7 5.60 8.35 18.61
CA ASP A 7 4.83 7.17 19.00
C ASP A 7 3.40 7.24 18.48
N MET A 8 2.79 8.43 18.49
CA MET A 8 1.45 8.64 17.97
C MET A 8 1.40 8.38 16.47
N PHE A 9 2.37 8.92 15.73
CA PHE A 9 2.44 8.72 14.28
C PHE A 9 2.75 7.27 13.94
N LYS A 10 3.54 6.58 14.74
CA LYS A 10 3.84 5.17 14.54
C LYS A 10 2.57 4.32 14.64
N ALA A 11 1.74 4.57 15.64
CA ALA A 11 0.48 3.85 15.80
C ALA A 11 -0.47 4.08 14.61
N GLU A 12 -0.58 5.35 14.16
CA GLU A 12 -1.40 5.69 13.01
C GLU A 12 -0.85 5.07 11.73
N LYS A 13 0.46 5.02 11.56
CA LYS A 13 1.10 4.37 10.43
C LYS A 13 0.75 2.89 10.37
N ILE A 14 0.86 2.18 11.50
CA ILE A 14 0.54 0.75 11.57
C ILE A 14 -0.93 0.52 11.21
N LYS A 15 -1.82 1.32 11.77
CA LYS A 15 -3.25 1.23 11.50
C LYS A 15 -3.55 1.44 10.02
N TRP A 16 -2.97 2.47 9.42
CA TRP A 16 -3.17 2.74 8.00
C TRP A 16 -2.67 1.58 7.14
N LEU A 17 -1.50 1.03 7.48
CA LEU A 17 -0.94 -0.11 6.75
C LEU A 17 -1.83 -1.33 6.82
N GLU A 18 -2.39 -1.63 8.00
CA GLU A 18 -3.31 -2.75 8.17
C GLU A 18 -4.56 -2.56 7.32
N ASP A 19 -5.13 -1.36 7.35
CA ASP A 19 -6.31 -1.02 6.55
C ASP A 19 -6.02 -1.10 5.06
N ALA A 20 -4.87 -0.60 4.64
CA ALA A 20 -4.46 -0.65 3.24
C ALA A 20 -4.28 -2.08 2.75
N ARG A 21 -3.67 -2.93 3.59
CA ARG A 21 -3.52 -4.36 3.26
C ARG A 21 -4.85 -5.08 3.17
N ALA A 22 -5.79 -4.76 4.06
CA ALA A 22 -7.14 -5.32 4.00
C ALA A 22 -7.84 -4.88 2.71
N THR A 23 -7.70 -3.60 2.34
CA THR A 23 -8.23 -3.08 1.09
C THR A 23 -7.62 -3.82 -0.11
N ALA A 24 -6.32 -4.04 -0.10
CA ALA A 24 -5.63 -4.77 -1.16
C ALA A 24 -6.17 -6.20 -1.32
N ARG A 25 -6.35 -6.90 -0.21
CA ARG A 25 -6.92 -8.25 -0.24
C ARG A 25 -8.34 -8.25 -0.81
N HIS A 26 -9.14 -7.26 -0.45
CA HIS A 26 -10.50 -7.12 -0.96
C HIS A 26 -10.51 -6.91 -2.47
N ILE A 27 -9.67 -6.03 -2.97
CA ILE A 27 -9.55 -5.75 -4.41
C ILE A 27 -9.12 -7.01 -5.16
N LEU A 28 -8.19 -7.78 -4.59
CA LEU A 28 -7.67 -9.00 -5.22
C LEU A 28 -8.70 -10.13 -5.35
N LYS A 29 -9.85 -10.00 -4.68
CA LYS A 29 -10.98 -10.92 -4.90
C LYS A 29 -11.62 -10.71 -6.28
N HIS A 30 -11.42 -9.55 -6.87
CA HIS A 30 -12.07 -9.15 -8.11
C HIS A 30 -11.11 -8.95 -9.27
N GLN A 31 -9.80 -8.99 -9.02
CA GLN A 31 -8.80 -8.81 -10.07
C GLN A 31 -7.56 -9.68 -9.78
N LYS A 32 -6.80 -9.99 -10.83
CA LYS A 32 -5.68 -10.93 -10.74
C LYS A 32 -4.47 -10.38 -10.00
N PHE A 33 -4.25 -9.08 -10.10
CA PHE A 33 -3.13 -8.42 -9.44
C PHE A 33 -3.55 -7.01 -9.04
N ILE A 34 -2.75 -6.40 -8.19
CA ILE A 34 -3.02 -5.06 -7.66
C ILE A 34 -1.74 -4.24 -7.67
N THR A 35 -1.88 -2.93 -7.84
CA THR A 35 -0.77 -1.98 -7.68
C THR A 35 -1.07 -1.08 -6.49
N ILE A 36 -0.03 -0.35 -6.04
CA ILE A 36 -0.23 0.60 -4.94
C ILE A 36 -1.24 1.70 -5.33
N GLU A 37 -1.32 2.04 -6.61
CA GLU A 37 -2.28 3.05 -7.07
C GLU A 37 -3.72 2.59 -6.85
N ASP A 38 -4.00 1.30 -7.04
CA ASP A 38 -5.33 0.74 -6.77
C ASP A 38 -5.71 0.89 -5.31
N VAL A 39 -4.75 0.63 -4.42
CA VAL A 39 -4.96 0.78 -2.98
C VAL A 39 -5.21 2.24 -2.63
N LEU A 40 -4.39 3.15 -3.15
CA LEU A 40 -4.48 4.57 -2.83
C LEU A 40 -5.77 5.22 -3.32
N LYS A 41 -6.39 4.68 -4.36
CA LYS A 41 -7.70 5.16 -4.83
C LYS A 41 -8.79 4.95 -3.79
N GLN A 42 -8.72 3.83 -3.05
CA GLN A 42 -9.71 3.50 -2.04
C GLN A 42 -9.29 3.90 -0.63
N LYS A 43 -7.99 3.94 -0.38
CA LYS A 43 -7.44 4.25 0.94
C LYS A 43 -6.29 5.26 0.78
N PRO A 44 -6.60 6.55 0.60
CA PRO A 44 -5.55 7.58 0.43
C PRO A 44 -4.67 7.67 1.66
N LEU A 45 -3.39 7.96 1.43
CA LEU A 45 -2.45 8.18 2.51
C LEU A 45 -2.78 9.49 3.23
N PRO A 46 -2.94 9.48 4.56
CA PRO A 46 -3.14 10.71 5.32
C PRO A 46 -1.96 11.67 5.14
N LYS A 47 -2.25 12.96 5.13
CA LYS A 47 -1.23 14.00 4.91
C LYS A 47 -0.14 14.01 5.97
N PHE A 48 -0.47 13.59 7.19
CA PHE A 48 0.50 13.58 8.29
C PHE A 48 1.45 12.39 8.24
N LEU A 49 1.19 11.40 7.37
CA LEU A 49 2.10 10.26 7.20
C LEU A 49 3.02 10.50 6.02
N HIS A 50 4.30 10.15 6.20
CA HIS A 50 5.28 10.29 5.14
C HIS A 50 4.96 9.33 3.98
N HIS A 51 5.20 9.78 2.75
CA HIS A 51 4.91 8.98 1.55
C HIS A 51 5.66 7.65 1.52
N ASN A 52 6.79 7.52 2.21
CA ASN A 52 7.52 6.26 2.33
C ASN A 52 6.70 5.16 3.01
N THR A 53 5.66 5.54 3.76
CA THR A 53 4.74 4.58 4.39
C THR A 53 4.08 3.67 3.35
N ILE A 54 3.83 4.18 2.15
CA ILE A 54 3.22 3.44 1.06
C ILE A 54 4.02 2.17 0.73
N GLY A 55 5.36 2.27 0.75
CA GLY A 55 6.22 1.13 0.46
C GLY A 55 6.06 -0.05 1.40
N GLY A 56 5.45 0.16 2.58
CA GLY A 56 5.23 -0.90 3.55
C GLY A 56 4.01 -1.77 3.29
N VAL A 57 3.09 -1.35 2.41
CA VAL A 57 1.82 -2.06 2.21
C VAL A 57 2.04 -3.50 1.76
N PHE A 58 2.94 -3.73 0.84
CA PHE A 58 3.18 -5.06 0.26
C PHE A 58 4.40 -5.78 0.85
N ARG A 59 4.95 -5.29 1.96
CA ARG A 59 6.14 -5.88 2.60
C ARG A 59 5.84 -7.04 3.54
N THR A 60 4.67 -7.63 3.43
CA THR A 60 4.32 -8.81 4.21
C THR A 60 4.48 -10.07 3.39
N LEU A 61 4.55 -11.20 4.07
CA LEU A 61 4.67 -12.50 3.41
C LEU A 61 3.41 -12.89 2.62
N ASP A 62 2.31 -12.19 2.84
CA ASP A 62 1.03 -12.45 2.17
C ASP A 62 1.04 -12.05 0.70
N PHE A 63 1.91 -11.13 0.31
CA PHE A 63 1.95 -10.59 -1.05
C PHE A 63 3.24 -10.98 -1.77
N GLU A 64 3.14 -11.21 -3.08
CA GLU A 64 4.32 -11.43 -3.90
C GLU A 64 4.25 -10.56 -5.15
N CYS A 65 5.41 -10.10 -5.61
CA CYS A 65 5.51 -9.31 -6.82
C CYS A 65 5.43 -10.24 -8.03
N VAL A 66 4.50 -9.94 -8.96
CA VAL A 66 4.28 -10.77 -10.14
C VAL A 66 4.68 -10.08 -11.44
N GLY A 67 5.30 -8.92 -11.32
CA GLY A 67 5.77 -8.21 -12.50
C GLY A 67 5.65 -6.71 -12.34
N TRP A 68 5.72 -6.02 -13.46
CA TRP A 68 5.70 -4.57 -13.52
C TRP A 68 4.64 -4.11 -14.50
N GLY A 69 3.99 -2.99 -14.19
CA GLY A 69 3.06 -2.34 -15.08
C GLY A 69 3.37 -0.86 -15.17
N ARG A 70 2.78 -0.19 -16.13
CA ARG A 70 2.91 1.27 -16.24
C ARG A 70 1.99 1.97 -15.26
N SER A 71 2.52 3.00 -14.59
CA SER A 71 1.70 3.85 -13.75
C SER A 71 0.73 4.65 -14.64
N THR A 72 -0.51 4.78 -14.14
CA THR A 72 -1.52 5.63 -14.80
C THR A 72 -1.50 7.05 -14.24
N ARG A 73 -0.68 7.32 -13.21
CA ARG A 73 -0.61 8.63 -12.59
C ARG A 73 0.29 9.56 -13.40
N LEU A 74 -0.18 10.77 -13.64
CA LEU A 74 0.57 11.77 -14.40
C LEU A 74 1.89 12.13 -13.71
N GLU A 75 1.89 12.20 -12.38
CA GLU A 75 3.09 12.53 -11.62
C GLU A 75 4.20 11.50 -11.78
N MET A 76 3.85 10.29 -12.18
CA MET A 76 4.81 9.21 -12.37
C MET A 76 5.39 9.16 -13.77
N ASN A 77 4.92 10.00 -14.68
CA ASN A 77 5.41 10.11 -16.07
C ASN A 77 5.50 8.74 -16.79
N GLY A 78 4.52 7.87 -16.53
CA GLY A 78 4.50 6.55 -17.15
C GLY A 78 5.55 5.60 -16.61
N ARG A 79 6.11 5.87 -15.42
CA ARG A 79 7.06 4.97 -14.78
C ARG A 79 6.42 3.62 -14.50
N TYR A 80 7.25 2.58 -14.50
CA TYR A 80 6.79 1.24 -14.15
C TYR A 80 6.58 1.13 -12.65
N ILE A 81 5.48 0.45 -12.26
CA ILE A 81 5.18 0.13 -10.87
C ILE A 81 5.00 -1.37 -10.74
N ARG A 82 5.29 -1.88 -9.56
CA ARG A 82 5.17 -3.31 -9.30
C ARG A 82 3.72 -3.73 -9.21
N ARG A 83 3.45 -4.92 -9.75
CA ARG A 83 2.16 -5.59 -9.60
C ARG A 83 2.29 -6.67 -8.56
N TRP A 84 1.29 -6.78 -7.71
CA TRP A 84 1.30 -7.70 -6.58
C TRP A 84 0.07 -8.61 -6.61
N LYS A 85 0.21 -9.79 -6.04
CA LYS A 85 -0.91 -10.69 -5.79
C LYS A 85 -0.73 -11.34 -4.42
N LEU A 86 -1.76 -12.00 -3.92
CA LEU A 86 -1.64 -12.80 -2.72
C LEU A 86 -0.79 -14.03 -3.03
N ARG A 87 0.12 -14.33 -2.10
CA ARG A 87 0.99 -15.50 -2.25
C ARG A 87 0.17 -16.76 -2.05
N ASP A 88 0.27 -17.71 -2.97
CA ASP A 88 -0.35 -19.02 -2.83
C ASP A 88 0.38 -19.81 -1.76
N LYS A 89 -0.41 -20.47 -0.91
CA LYS A 89 0.16 -21.32 0.14
C LYS A 89 0.55 -22.68 -0.39
#